data_2ee9e8117f19d655e325b980d80d6ab8
#
_entry.id   2ee9e8117f19d655e325b980d80d6ab8
#
_cell.length_a   1.000
_cell.length_b   1.000
_cell.length_c   1.000
_cell.angle_alpha   90.00
_cell.angle_beta   90.00
_cell.angle_gamma   90.00
#
_symmetry.space_group_name_H-M   'P 1'
#
loop_
_entity.id
_entity.type
_entity.pdbx_description
1 polymer ?
#
loop_
_entity_poly.entity_id
_entity_poly.type
_entity_poly.pdbx_seq_one_letter_code
_entity_poly.pdbx_strand_id
1 'polypeptide(L)'
;MRYLTSIVTLLLLLLTGCVPQGSAGPQGPPGKDGATGLTGKPGINGMTGPMGPAGSSVPADQLKKVETFLAQNNNESSNEHIVAIESYTFGLAPRITGFCFLTSHGRIFKMENKNTQVLGDSISLVGKISDHHDFISLSRIAYGEDIKQYFVAATKSGMVFTTDDLKTWKSQGNISLK
;
A
#
# COMPACT_ATOMS: atom_id res chain seq x y z
N MET A 1 6.18 -5.99 -65.68
CA MET A 1 6.68 -7.36 -65.70
C MET A 1 8.10 -7.54 -65.14
N ARG A 2 8.96 -6.52 -65.13
CA ARG A 2 10.37 -6.65 -64.64
C ARG A 2 10.53 -6.85 -63.12
N TYR A 3 9.58 -6.39 -62.32
CA TYR A 3 9.64 -6.54 -60.83
C TYR A 3 9.11 -7.90 -60.35
N LEU A 4 8.22 -8.52 -61.10
CA LEU A 4 7.67 -9.83 -60.74
C LEU A 4 8.74 -10.95 -60.86
N THR A 5 9.61 -10.86 -61.87
CA THR A 5 10.71 -11.81 -62.05
C THR A 5 11.79 -11.69 -60.98
N SER A 6 12.06 -10.47 -60.49
CA SER A 6 13.02 -10.25 -59.41
C SER A 6 12.52 -10.81 -58.07
N ILE A 7 11.24 -10.72 -57.79
CA ILE A 7 10.64 -11.26 -56.54
C ILE A 7 10.65 -12.79 -56.56
N VAL A 8 10.35 -13.39 -57.71
CA VAL A 8 10.36 -14.86 -57.85
C VAL A 8 11.78 -15.43 -57.72
N THR A 9 12.79 -14.75 -58.27
CA THR A 9 14.20 -15.19 -58.13
C THR A 9 14.71 -15.03 -56.69
N LEU A 10 14.29 -13.98 -55.96
CA LEU A 10 14.66 -13.80 -54.57
C LEU A 10 13.97 -14.85 -53.65
N LEU A 11 12.74 -15.23 -53.96
CA LEU A 11 12.00 -16.25 -53.20
C LEU A 11 12.57 -17.66 -53.42
N LEU A 12 13.11 -17.95 -54.62
CA LEU A 12 13.72 -19.25 -54.95
C LEU A 12 15.07 -19.46 -54.23
N LEU A 13 15.81 -18.39 -53.97
CA LEU A 13 17.10 -18.43 -53.27
C LEU A 13 16.97 -18.71 -51.75
N LEU A 14 15.79 -18.51 -51.18
CA LEU A 14 15.53 -18.78 -49.76
C LEU A 14 15.17 -20.24 -49.45
N LEU A 15 14.98 -21.08 -50.44
CA LEU A 15 14.55 -22.46 -50.28
C LEU A 15 15.69 -23.51 -50.33
N THR A 16 16.95 -23.11 -50.47
CA THR A 16 18.07 -24.05 -50.65
C THR A 16 18.98 -24.17 -49.44
N GLY A 17 18.45 -23.95 -48.23
CA GLY A 17 19.22 -23.96 -46.96
C GLY A 17 19.02 -25.15 -46.04
N CYS A 18 18.57 -26.30 -46.48
CA CYS A 18 18.50 -27.48 -45.66
C CYS A 18 19.64 -28.46 -45.96
N VAL A 19 20.79 -28.27 -45.31
CA VAL A 19 21.87 -29.28 -45.29
C VAL A 19 21.47 -30.36 -44.30
N PRO A 20 21.35 -31.64 -44.68
CA PRO A 20 21.09 -32.70 -43.73
C PRO A 20 22.28 -32.83 -42.80
N GLN A 21 22.05 -32.53 -41.51
CA GLN A 21 23.03 -32.74 -40.45
C GLN A 21 23.21 -34.26 -40.28
N GLY A 22 24.45 -34.74 -40.38
CA GLY A 22 24.78 -36.16 -40.20
C GLY A 22 24.31 -36.63 -38.83
N SER A 23 23.94 -37.90 -38.72
CA SER A 23 23.53 -38.54 -37.46
C SER A 23 24.62 -38.40 -36.40
N ALA A 24 24.24 -37.92 -35.22
CA ALA A 24 25.13 -37.86 -34.08
C ALA A 24 25.62 -39.27 -33.72
N GLY A 25 26.91 -39.41 -33.44
CA GLY A 25 27.52 -40.68 -33.00
C GLY A 25 26.88 -41.20 -31.70
N PRO A 26 27.01 -42.50 -31.43
CA PRO A 26 26.46 -43.07 -30.19
C PRO A 26 27.04 -42.36 -28.95
N GLN A 27 26.21 -42.10 -27.99
CA GLN A 27 26.59 -41.46 -26.74
C GLN A 27 27.53 -42.39 -25.98
N GLY A 28 28.62 -41.85 -25.46
CA GLY A 28 29.57 -42.58 -24.61
C GLY A 28 28.91 -43.11 -23.31
N PRO A 29 29.45 -44.12 -22.69
CA PRO A 29 28.90 -44.67 -21.47
C PRO A 29 28.88 -43.59 -20.35
N PRO A 30 27.89 -43.65 -19.47
CA PRO A 30 27.81 -42.72 -18.36
C PRO A 30 29.08 -42.78 -17.50
N GLY A 31 29.55 -41.60 -17.07
CA GLY A 31 30.65 -41.53 -16.10
C GLY A 31 30.22 -42.15 -14.77
N LYS A 32 31.20 -42.69 -14.04
CA LYS A 32 30.95 -43.19 -12.68
C LYS A 32 30.46 -42.06 -11.81
N ASP A 33 29.46 -42.36 -10.99
CA ASP A 33 28.96 -41.41 -9.99
C ASP A 33 30.11 -40.96 -9.08
N GLY A 34 30.20 -39.64 -8.91
CA GLY A 34 31.16 -39.06 -7.96
C GLY A 34 30.76 -39.42 -6.52
N ALA A 35 31.74 -39.53 -5.64
CA ALA A 35 31.49 -39.75 -4.21
C ALA A 35 30.54 -38.66 -3.67
N THR A 36 29.55 -39.08 -2.88
CA THR A 36 28.63 -38.15 -2.22
C THR A 36 29.43 -37.15 -1.37
N GLY A 37 29.30 -35.87 -1.67
CA GLY A 37 29.95 -34.81 -0.89
C GLY A 37 29.45 -34.82 0.56
N LEU A 38 30.34 -34.48 1.48
CA LEU A 38 29.97 -34.31 2.90
C LEU A 38 28.84 -33.25 3.01
N THR A 39 27.88 -33.55 3.88
CA THR A 39 26.80 -32.61 4.21
C THR A 39 27.41 -31.29 4.69
N GLY A 40 27.12 -30.20 4.02
CA GLY A 40 27.56 -28.86 4.42
C GLY A 40 27.05 -28.52 5.82
N LYS A 41 27.84 -27.79 6.59
CA LYS A 41 27.41 -27.26 7.89
C LYS A 41 26.14 -26.43 7.68
N PRO A 42 25.17 -26.48 8.63
CA PRO A 42 24.01 -25.58 8.58
C PRO A 42 24.48 -24.16 8.44
N GLY A 43 23.82 -23.38 7.55
CA GLY A 43 24.06 -21.94 7.41
C GLY A 43 23.74 -21.26 8.74
N ILE A 44 24.49 -20.22 9.06
CA ILE A 44 24.15 -19.30 10.15
C ILE A 44 22.82 -18.60 9.81
N ASN A 45 21.96 -18.45 10.81
CA ASN A 45 20.73 -17.67 10.63
C ASN A 45 21.09 -16.30 10.08
N GLY A 46 20.40 -15.87 9.01
CA GLY A 46 20.56 -14.54 8.46
C GLY A 46 20.33 -13.48 9.56
N MET A 47 21.13 -12.42 9.54
CA MET A 47 20.91 -11.28 10.43
C MET A 47 19.49 -10.75 10.20
N THR A 48 18.82 -10.38 11.30
CA THR A 48 17.55 -9.64 11.23
C THR A 48 17.76 -8.42 10.34
N GLY A 49 16.92 -8.26 9.31
CA GLY A 49 16.98 -7.11 8.43
C GLY A 49 16.92 -5.80 9.23
N PRO A 50 17.50 -4.72 8.71
CA PRO A 50 17.40 -3.42 9.34
C PRO A 50 15.91 -3.05 9.49
N MET A 51 15.57 -2.46 10.64
CA MET A 51 14.24 -1.90 10.87
C MET A 51 13.91 -0.96 9.71
N GLY A 52 12.74 -1.14 9.10
CA GLY A 52 12.27 -0.25 8.04
C GLY A 52 12.30 1.22 8.52
N PRO A 53 12.40 2.18 7.59
CA PRO A 53 12.33 3.58 7.96
C PRO A 53 11.04 3.82 8.74
N ALA A 54 11.13 4.56 9.84
CA ALA A 54 9.97 4.99 10.59
C ALA A 54 9.00 5.66 9.62
N GLY A 55 7.75 5.20 9.58
CA GLY A 55 6.72 5.85 8.79
C GLY A 55 6.67 7.34 9.12
N SER A 56 6.17 8.16 8.20
CA SER A 56 6.01 9.60 8.42
C SER A 56 5.15 9.82 9.66
N SER A 57 5.78 9.98 10.79
CA SER A 57 5.10 10.18 12.06
C SER A 57 4.75 11.66 12.21
N VAL A 58 3.54 11.93 12.68
CA VAL A 58 3.17 13.28 13.13
C VAL A 58 4.16 13.71 14.23
N PRO A 59 4.73 14.92 14.15
CA PRO A 59 5.60 15.42 15.21
C PRO A 59 4.93 15.36 16.58
N ALA A 60 5.69 14.99 17.60
CA ALA A 60 5.16 14.74 18.95
C ALA A 60 4.46 15.97 19.58
N ASP A 61 4.91 17.18 19.22
CA ASP A 61 4.26 18.43 19.65
C ASP A 61 2.87 18.61 19.03
N GLN A 62 2.67 18.15 17.80
CA GLN A 62 1.38 18.17 17.13
C GLN A 62 0.43 17.13 17.73
N LEU A 63 0.95 15.95 18.06
CA LEU A 63 0.15 14.93 18.74
C LEU A 63 -0.37 15.44 20.10
N LYS A 64 0.50 16.08 20.89
CA LYS A 64 0.08 16.72 22.16
C LYS A 64 -1.00 17.78 21.98
N LYS A 65 -0.95 18.58 20.90
CA LYS A 65 -2.02 19.55 20.60
C LYS A 65 -3.35 18.86 20.35
N VAL A 66 -3.35 17.75 19.58
CA VAL A 66 -4.57 16.97 19.32
C VAL A 66 -5.11 16.38 20.61
N GLU A 67 -4.26 15.79 21.43
CA GLU A 67 -4.65 15.25 22.75
C GLU A 67 -5.24 16.33 23.68
N THR A 68 -4.59 17.51 23.72
CA THR A 68 -5.08 18.66 24.50
C THR A 68 -6.43 19.14 23.98
N PHE A 69 -6.58 19.22 22.64
CA PHE A 69 -7.84 19.61 22.02
C PHE A 69 -8.97 18.62 22.35
N LEU A 70 -8.67 17.32 22.30
CA LEU A 70 -9.64 16.29 22.67
C LEU A 70 -10.02 16.40 24.14
N ALA A 71 -9.05 16.58 25.04
CA ALA A 71 -9.30 16.74 26.47
C ALA A 71 -10.19 17.96 26.80
N GLN A 72 -10.00 19.06 26.05
CA GLN A 72 -10.84 20.28 26.24
C GLN A 72 -12.26 20.14 25.66
N ASN A 73 -12.46 19.27 24.66
CA ASN A 73 -13.74 19.09 24.00
C ASN A 73 -14.49 17.83 24.43
N ASN A 74 -13.97 17.10 25.42
CA ASN A 74 -14.59 15.88 25.95
C ASN A 74 -15.59 16.23 27.05
N ASN A 75 -16.77 16.70 26.68
CA ASN A 75 -17.87 16.83 27.65
C ASN A 75 -18.62 15.53 27.93
N GLU A 76 -18.30 14.42 27.21
CA GLU A 76 -19.16 13.22 27.27
C GLU A 76 -18.47 11.90 27.58
N SER A 77 -17.13 11.78 27.62
CA SER A 77 -16.53 10.47 27.93
C SER A 77 -15.07 10.55 28.34
N SER A 78 -14.77 10.13 29.52
CA SER A 78 -13.42 10.11 30.13
C SER A 78 -12.41 9.14 29.47
N ASN A 79 -12.81 8.38 28.45
CA ASN A 79 -12.00 7.31 27.81
C ASN A 79 -11.77 7.48 26.30
N GLU A 80 -12.17 8.59 25.70
CA GLU A 80 -11.91 8.79 24.29
C GLU A 80 -10.44 9.14 24.03
N HIS A 81 -9.81 8.46 23.10
CA HIS A 81 -8.42 8.65 22.73
C HIS A 81 -8.23 8.44 21.21
N ILE A 82 -7.11 8.91 20.67
CA ILE A 82 -6.76 8.69 19.27
C ILE A 82 -6.33 7.24 19.09
N VAL A 83 -6.92 6.56 18.12
CA VAL A 83 -6.62 5.17 17.76
C VAL A 83 -5.88 5.04 16.47
N ALA A 84 -5.99 6.02 15.57
CA ALA A 84 -5.28 5.98 14.28
C ALA A 84 -5.05 7.40 13.73
N ILE A 85 -3.99 7.51 12.95
CA ILE A 85 -3.59 8.72 12.23
C ILE A 85 -3.24 8.32 10.80
N GLU A 86 -3.83 9.01 9.82
CA GLU A 86 -3.55 8.81 8.41
C GLU A 86 -3.32 10.14 7.71
N SER A 87 -2.44 10.13 6.69
CA SER A 87 -2.30 11.29 5.81
C SER A 87 -3.42 11.31 4.78
N TYR A 88 -3.77 12.49 4.28
CA TYR A 88 -4.70 12.64 3.17
C TYR A 88 -4.21 13.67 2.16
N THR A 89 -4.70 13.56 0.93
CA THR A 89 -4.47 14.52 -0.14
C THR A 89 -5.75 14.68 -0.94
N PHE A 90 -6.34 15.87 -0.97
CA PHE A 90 -7.52 16.16 -1.76
C PHE A 90 -7.21 17.19 -2.84
N GLY A 91 -7.98 17.13 -3.93
CA GLY A 91 -7.90 18.08 -5.03
C GLY A 91 -6.67 17.91 -5.92
N LEU A 92 -6.75 18.52 -7.10
CA LEU A 92 -5.68 18.52 -8.09
C LEU A 92 -4.90 19.83 -8.09
N ALA A 93 -5.60 20.95 -7.99
CA ALA A 93 -5.03 22.29 -7.95
C ALA A 93 -6.01 23.28 -7.29
N PRO A 94 -5.77 23.73 -6.06
CA PRO A 94 -4.65 23.34 -5.20
C PRO A 94 -4.80 21.95 -4.59
N ARG A 95 -3.68 21.29 -4.33
CA ARG A 95 -3.65 20.08 -3.49
C ARG A 95 -3.77 20.48 -2.02
N ILE A 96 -4.74 19.90 -1.34
CA ILE A 96 -4.95 20.05 0.09
C ILE A 96 -4.45 18.78 0.77
N THR A 97 -3.37 18.91 1.52
CA THR A 97 -2.75 17.78 2.23
C THR A 97 -2.80 17.99 3.72
N GLY A 98 -2.76 16.91 4.47
CA GLY A 98 -2.76 16.97 5.91
C GLY A 98 -2.83 15.59 6.55
N PHE A 99 -3.15 15.60 7.84
CA PHE A 99 -3.39 14.40 8.63
C PHE A 99 -4.85 14.37 9.11
N CYS A 100 -5.42 13.17 9.13
CA CYS A 100 -6.68 12.90 9.79
C CYS A 100 -6.44 11.98 10.99
N PHE A 101 -7.22 12.17 12.03
CA PHE A 101 -7.14 11.47 13.31
C PHE A 101 -8.47 10.82 13.59
N LEU A 102 -8.46 9.52 13.86
CA LEU A 102 -9.63 8.78 14.30
C LEU A 102 -9.55 8.56 15.80
N THR A 103 -10.65 8.83 16.49
CA THR A 103 -10.78 8.50 17.90
C THR A 103 -11.48 7.15 18.11
N SER A 104 -11.32 6.59 19.32
CA SER A 104 -12.02 5.37 19.74
C SER A 104 -13.54 5.48 19.67
N HIS A 105 -14.10 6.69 19.71
CA HIS A 105 -15.53 6.97 19.60
C HIS A 105 -15.98 7.36 18.19
N GLY A 106 -15.12 7.16 17.17
CA GLY A 106 -15.45 7.36 15.76
C GLY A 106 -15.46 8.83 15.31
N ARG A 107 -14.97 9.77 16.10
CA ARG A 107 -14.79 11.14 15.66
C ARG A 107 -13.57 11.23 14.73
N ILE A 108 -13.73 11.98 13.66
CA ILE A 108 -12.64 12.29 12.69
C ILE A 108 -12.28 13.76 12.85
N PHE A 109 -11.03 14.00 13.14
CA PHE A 109 -10.42 15.32 13.11
C PHE A 109 -9.45 15.44 11.95
N LYS A 110 -9.21 16.64 11.46
CA LYS A 110 -8.18 16.92 10.47
C LYS A 110 -7.26 18.04 10.92
N MET A 111 -6.02 17.95 10.48
CA MET A 111 -5.01 19.00 10.53
C MET A 111 -4.49 19.22 9.13
N GLU A 112 -4.82 20.34 8.55
CA GLU A 112 -4.49 20.67 7.16
C GLU A 112 -3.16 21.43 7.09
N ASN A 113 -2.32 21.09 6.13
CA ASN A 113 -1.06 21.79 5.91
C ASN A 113 -1.33 23.22 5.42
N LYS A 114 -0.54 24.19 5.88
CA LYS A 114 -0.59 25.58 5.42
C LYS A 114 -0.12 25.71 3.97
N ASN A 115 0.87 24.91 3.59
CA ASN A 115 1.38 24.76 2.24
C ASN A 115 2.16 23.44 2.12
N THR A 116 2.87 23.20 1.01
CA THR A 116 3.62 21.97 0.75
C THR A 116 4.81 21.74 1.70
N GLN A 117 5.26 22.74 2.43
CA GLN A 117 6.44 22.69 3.30
C GLN A 117 6.11 22.91 4.78
N VAL A 118 4.93 23.44 5.08
CA VAL A 118 4.56 23.86 6.43
C VAL A 118 3.33 23.08 6.88
N LEU A 119 3.52 22.28 7.93
CA LEU A 119 2.45 21.59 8.61
C LEU A 119 1.50 22.61 9.26
N GLY A 120 0.21 22.34 9.17
CA GLY A 120 -0.81 23.14 9.84
C GLY A 120 -0.74 22.98 11.37
N ASP A 121 -1.32 23.93 12.06
CA ASP A 121 -1.42 23.95 13.53
C ASP A 121 -2.88 23.97 14.02
N SER A 122 -3.83 24.08 13.08
CA SER A 122 -5.27 24.10 13.39
C SER A 122 -5.86 22.70 13.24
N ILE A 123 -6.52 22.26 14.30
CA ILE A 123 -7.25 20.99 14.33
C ILE A 123 -8.73 21.29 14.25
N SER A 124 -9.43 20.63 13.34
CA SER A 124 -10.88 20.79 13.18
C SER A 124 -11.59 19.45 13.14
N LEU A 125 -12.77 19.39 13.74
CA LEU A 125 -13.65 18.24 13.64
C LEU A 125 -14.23 18.16 12.22
N VAL A 126 -14.10 17.01 11.58
CA VAL A 126 -14.71 16.73 10.26
C VAL A 126 -16.11 16.16 10.45
N GLY A 127 -16.26 15.22 11.38
CA GLY A 127 -17.51 14.54 11.65
C GLY A 127 -17.32 13.29 12.54
N LYS A 128 -18.37 12.50 12.61
CA LYS A 128 -18.39 11.22 13.32
C LYS A 128 -18.80 10.12 12.34
N ILE A 129 -18.11 8.96 12.40
CA ILE A 129 -18.38 7.83 11.50
C ILE A 129 -19.73 7.18 11.85
N SER A 130 -19.91 6.86 13.12
CA SER A 130 -21.11 6.21 13.68
C SER A 130 -21.10 6.31 15.20
N ASP A 131 -22.11 5.73 15.85
CA ASP A 131 -22.21 5.72 17.32
C ASP A 131 -21.45 4.57 17.99
N HIS A 132 -20.58 3.88 17.25
CA HIS A 132 -19.67 2.89 17.82
C HIS A 132 -18.57 3.58 18.64
N HIS A 133 -18.17 2.95 19.77
CA HIS A 133 -17.16 3.47 20.70
C HIS A 133 -15.95 2.55 20.80
N ASP A 134 -15.77 1.68 19.82
CA ASP A 134 -14.74 0.63 19.78
C ASP A 134 -13.91 0.65 18.50
N PHE A 135 -13.75 1.83 17.90
CA PHE A 135 -12.86 1.99 16.74
C PHE A 135 -11.42 1.68 17.12
N ILE A 136 -10.70 0.95 16.23
CA ILE A 136 -9.33 0.50 16.47
C ILE A 136 -8.37 0.80 15.32
N SER A 137 -8.88 1.09 14.14
CA SER A 137 -8.02 1.32 12.96
C SER A 137 -8.63 2.27 11.95
N LEU A 138 -7.75 2.95 11.25
CA LEU A 138 -8.01 3.73 10.05
C LEU A 138 -6.89 3.42 9.07
N SER A 139 -7.21 3.13 7.83
CA SER A 139 -6.24 2.88 6.77
C SER A 139 -6.63 3.64 5.51
N ARG A 140 -5.63 4.03 4.73
CA ARG A 140 -5.80 4.74 3.46
C ARG A 140 -5.24 3.93 2.31
N ILE A 141 -5.97 3.91 1.19
CA ILE A 141 -5.48 3.47 -0.12
C ILE A 141 -5.57 4.64 -1.07
N ALA A 142 -4.48 4.93 -1.79
CA ALA A 142 -4.45 5.91 -2.86
C ALA A 142 -4.26 5.19 -4.21
N TYR A 143 -5.01 5.62 -5.22
CA TYR A 143 -4.94 5.08 -6.57
C TYR A 143 -4.39 6.12 -7.53
N GLY A 144 -3.43 5.69 -8.37
CA GLY A 144 -2.79 6.55 -9.36
C GLY A 144 -1.96 7.65 -8.72
N GLU A 145 -1.86 8.79 -9.38
CA GLU A 145 -1.10 9.94 -8.91
C GLU A 145 -1.86 10.76 -7.84
N ASP A 146 -2.33 10.12 -6.77
CA ASP A 146 -3.09 10.71 -5.66
C ASP A 146 -4.47 11.29 -6.05
N ILE A 147 -5.04 10.85 -7.18
CA ILE A 147 -6.30 11.41 -7.68
C ILE A 147 -7.51 10.86 -6.94
N LYS A 148 -7.45 9.57 -6.55
CA LYS A 148 -8.51 8.92 -5.77
C LYS A 148 -7.91 8.23 -4.55
N GLN A 149 -8.52 8.46 -3.42
CA GLN A 149 -8.16 7.79 -2.18
C GLN A 149 -9.43 7.26 -1.50
N TYR A 150 -9.27 6.16 -0.81
CA TYR A 150 -10.31 5.59 0.04
C TYR A 150 -9.75 5.37 1.43
N PHE A 151 -10.57 5.64 2.42
CA PHE A 151 -10.29 5.36 3.81
C PHE A 151 -11.19 4.23 4.27
N VAL A 152 -10.64 3.38 5.11
CA VAL A 152 -11.33 2.25 5.74
C VAL A 152 -11.12 2.36 7.23
N ALA A 153 -12.20 2.44 7.99
CA ALA A 153 -12.17 2.40 9.44
C ALA A 153 -12.79 1.09 9.93
N ALA A 154 -12.21 0.50 10.97
CA ALA A 154 -12.73 -0.72 11.56
C ALA A 154 -12.89 -0.59 13.07
N THR A 155 -13.89 -1.29 13.59
CA THR A 155 -14.16 -1.42 15.03
C THR A 155 -13.64 -2.76 15.55
N LYS A 156 -13.43 -2.85 16.85
CA LYS A 156 -13.08 -4.10 17.54
C LYS A 156 -14.17 -5.17 17.39
N SER A 157 -15.43 -4.74 17.28
CA SER A 157 -16.58 -5.62 17.04
C SER A 157 -16.69 -6.12 15.60
N GLY A 158 -15.77 -5.70 14.69
CA GLY A 158 -15.70 -6.18 13.30
C GLY A 158 -16.51 -5.35 12.30
N MET A 159 -17.14 -4.26 12.71
CA MET A 159 -17.80 -3.35 11.76
C MET A 159 -16.77 -2.60 10.93
N VAL A 160 -17.05 -2.46 9.64
CA VAL A 160 -16.18 -1.77 8.67
C VAL A 160 -16.93 -0.63 8.00
N PHE A 161 -16.27 0.50 7.90
CA PHE A 161 -16.78 1.72 7.28
C PHE A 161 -15.80 2.23 6.25
N THR A 162 -16.30 2.76 5.13
CA THR A 162 -15.46 3.30 4.05
C THR A 162 -15.92 4.70 3.67
N THR A 163 -14.97 5.52 3.21
CA THR A 163 -15.22 6.85 2.68
C THR A 163 -14.13 7.23 1.67
N ASP A 164 -14.43 8.19 0.80
CA ASP A 164 -13.47 8.84 -0.11
C ASP A 164 -13.27 10.33 0.22
N ASP A 165 -14.07 10.89 1.13
CA ASP A 165 -14.09 12.33 1.45
C ASP A 165 -13.87 12.65 2.94
N LEU A 166 -13.71 11.64 3.81
CA LEU A 166 -13.64 11.72 5.27
C LEU A 166 -14.91 12.24 5.96
N LYS A 167 -15.96 12.58 5.21
CA LYS A 167 -17.19 13.17 5.74
C LYS A 167 -18.35 12.18 5.70
N THR A 168 -18.51 11.53 4.54
CA THR A 168 -19.63 10.62 4.29
C THR A 168 -19.16 9.18 4.39
N TRP A 169 -19.50 8.49 5.46
CA TRP A 169 -19.08 7.13 5.72
C TRP A 169 -20.19 6.12 5.37
N LYS A 170 -19.79 5.06 4.68
CA LYS A 170 -20.67 3.95 4.29
C LYS A 170 -20.31 2.72 5.10
N SER A 171 -21.28 2.13 5.80
CA SER A 171 -21.09 0.84 6.45
C SER A 171 -20.97 -0.25 5.40
N GLN A 172 -19.96 -1.10 5.54
CA GLN A 172 -19.73 -2.28 4.69
C GLN A 172 -20.18 -3.58 5.39
N GLY A 173 -20.73 -3.47 6.58
CA GLY A 173 -21.17 -4.59 7.40
C GLY A 173 -20.11 -5.10 8.37
N ASN A 174 -20.34 -6.28 8.91
CA ASN A 174 -19.48 -6.92 9.89
C ASN A 174 -18.62 -8.00 9.24
N ILE A 175 -17.31 -7.94 9.45
CA ILE A 175 -16.38 -9.02 9.08
C ILE A 175 -16.30 -9.99 10.25
N SER A 176 -17.03 -11.10 10.13
CA SER A 176 -16.87 -12.20 11.09
C SER A 176 -15.58 -12.96 10.79
N LEU A 177 -14.60 -12.80 11.62
CA LEU A 177 -13.41 -13.67 11.61
C LEU A 177 -13.82 -15.02 12.20
N LYS A 178 -14.00 -16.01 11.33
CA LYS A 178 -14.21 -17.40 11.76
C LYS A 178 -12.88 -18.07 12.10
#